data_e723763ec9eb39a3d40a6852732691e1
#
_entry.id   e723763ec9eb39a3d40a6852732691e1
#
_cell.length_a   1.000
_cell.length_b   1.000
_cell.length_c   1.000
_cell.angle_alpha   90.00
_cell.angle_beta   90.00
_cell.angle_gamma   90.00
#
_symmetry.space_group_name_H-M   'P 1'
#
loop_
_entity.id
_entity.type
_entity.pdbx_description
1 polymer ?
#
loop_
_entity_poly.entity_id
_entity_poly.type
_entity_poly.pdbx_seq_one_letter_code
_entity_poly.pdbx_strand_id
1 'polypeptide(L)'
;MASVFVCLLISGLAVFFLFPRSIDVKYIGVKSAYVNYDFKKRMIYLNITNTLNITNNNYYSVEVENITAQVQFAKTVIGKARLNNITNIGPLDMKQIDYTVPTVIAEEMSYMFDFCTLKSIKVHNIVLMMQVTVTTTYFGHSEQISQERYQYVDCGRNTTYQLGQSEYLNVLQPQQ
;
A
#
# COMPACT_ATOMS: atom_id res chain seq x y z
N MET A 1 -37.57 8.24 37.65
CA MET A 1 -37.28 8.97 36.42
C MET A 1 -35.79 9.25 36.20
N ALA A 2 -35.07 9.73 37.21
CA ALA A 2 -33.61 9.99 37.10
C ALA A 2 -32.78 8.76 36.71
N SER A 3 -33.13 7.57 37.22
CA SER A 3 -32.40 6.31 36.91
C SER A 3 -32.55 5.91 35.43
N VAL A 4 -33.71 6.17 34.82
CA VAL A 4 -33.93 5.87 33.40
C VAL A 4 -33.10 6.81 32.52
N PHE A 5 -33.02 8.09 32.89
CA PHE A 5 -32.18 9.08 32.21
C PHE A 5 -30.69 8.69 32.26
N VAL A 6 -30.21 8.24 33.43
CA VAL A 6 -28.83 7.81 33.63
C VAL A 6 -28.56 6.57 32.80
N CYS A 7 -29.45 5.58 32.76
CA CYS A 7 -29.31 4.37 31.95
C CYS A 7 -29.27 4.67 30.46
N LEU A 8 -30.10 5.57 29.96
CA LEU A 8 -30.10 5.98 28.56
C LEU A 8 -28.82 6.72 28.19
N LEU A 9 -28.31 7.56 29.08
CA LEU A 9 -27.08 8.30 28.87
C LEU A 9 -25.89 7.39 28.84
N ILE A 10 -25.80 6.41 29.73
CA ILE A 10 -24.73 5.40 29.74
C ILE A 10 -24.80 4.50 28.50
N SER A 11 -25.98 4.07 28.10
CA SER A 11 -26.22 3.32 26.86
C SER A 11 -25.79 4.09 25.63
N GLY A 12 -26.15 5.36 25.53
CA GLY A 12 -25.78 6.22 24.44
C GLY A 12 -24.26 6.44 24.34
N LEU A 13 -23.61 6.65 25.47
CA LEU A 13 -22.15 6.76 25.54
C LEU A 13 -21.45 5.43 25.16
N ALA A 14 -21.96 4.30 25.65
CA ALA A 14 -21.41 2.99 25.32
C ALA A 14 -21.51 2.70 23.81
N VAL A 15 -22.65 3.01 23.20
CA VAL A 15 -22.83 2.86 21.74
C VAL A 15 -21.87 3.79 20.99
N PHE A 16 -21.73 5.03 21.42
CA PHE A 16 -20.85 6.01 20.79
C PHE A 16 -19.36 5.55 20.81
N PHE A 17 -18.87 5.05 21.96
CA PHE A 17 -17.48 4.62 22.10
C PHE A 17 -17.21 3.22 21.52
N LEU A 18 -18.18 2.31 21.57
CA LEU A 18 -18.01 0.92 21.11
C LEU A 18 -18.45 0.71 19.66
N PHE A 19 -19.14 1.67 19.07
CA PHE A 19 -19.58 1.55 17.68
C PHE A 19 -18.37 1.48 16.73
N PRO A 20 -18.28 0.42 15.90
CA PRO A 20 -17.14 0.26 14.99
C PRO A 20 -17.12 1.38 13.96
N ARG A 21 -16.02 2.10 13.90
CA ARG A 21 -15.76 3.09 12.86
C ARG A 21 -14.82 2.51 11.83
N SER A 22 -14.91 3.01 10.60
CA SER A 22 -14.04 2.59 9.52
C SER A 22 -12.57 2.87 9.84
N ILE A 23 -11.72 1.92 9.48
CA ILE A 23 -10.28 2.07 9.52
C ILE A 23 -9.87 2.70 8.20
N ASP A 24 -9.13 3.79 8.29
CA ASP A 24 -8.66 4.51 7.11
C ASP A 24 -7.27 4.01 6.71
N VAL A 25 -7.17 3.51 5.49
CA VAL A 25 -5.91 3.04 4.92
C VAL A 25 -5.53 3.97 3.78
N LYS A 26 -4.42 4.66 3.93
CA LYS A 26 -3.90 5.58 2.92
C LYS A 26 -2.58 5.07 2.37
N TYR A 27 -2.55 4.81 1.07
CA TYR A 27 -1.31 4.51 0.35
C TYR A 27 -0.56 5.81 0.09
N ILE A 28 0.64 5.93 0.65
CA ILE A 28 1.45 7.16 0.52
C ILE A 28 2.23 7.17 -0.79
N GLY A 29 2.83 6.04 -1.16
CA GLY A 29 3.57 5.91 -2.39
C GLY A 29 4.80 5.03 -2.26
N VAL A 30 5.60 5.02 -3.32
CA VAL A 30 6.87 4.29 -3.38
C VAL A 30 7.93 5.07 -2.61
N LYS A 31 8.57 4.44 -1.63
CA LYS A 31 9.67 5.01 -0.88
C LYS A 31 11.00 4.81 -1.61
N SER A 32 11.24 3.62 -2.12
CA SER A 32 12.43 3.29 -2.88
C SER A 32 12.19 2.16 -3.86
N ALA A 33 12.97 2.13 -4.92
CA ALA A 33 12.98 1.06 -5.90
C ALA A 33 14.42 0.68 -6.22
N TYR A 34 14.75 -0.59 -6.00
CA TYR A 34 16.05 -1.15 -6.34
C TYR A 34 15.91 -2.04 -7.56
N VAL A 35 16.76 -1.82 -8.53
CA VAL A 35 16.72 -2.54 -9.82
C VAL A 35 17.95 -3.41 -9.94
N ASN A 36 17.75 -4.66 -10.29
CA ASN A 36 18.81 -5.59 -10.62
C ASN A 36 18.49 -6.31 -11.95
N TYR A 37 19.50 -6.45 -12.79
CA TYR A 37 19.34 -7.05 -14.12
C TYR A 37 20.06 -8.40 -14.19
N ASP A 38 19.37 -9.39 -14.75
CA ASP A 38 19.99 -10.64 -15.19
C ASP A 38 20.10 -10.62 -16.72
N PHE A 39 21.30 -10.31 -17.21
CA PHE A 39 21.56 -10.22 -18.65
C PHE A 39 21.51 -11.58 -19.38
N LYS A 40 21.75 -12.67 -18.65
CA LYS A 40 21.67 -14.02 -19.23
C LYS A 40 20.26 -14.46 -19.51
N LYS A 41 19.36 -14.19 -18.54
CA LYS A 41 17.94 -14.54 -18.62
C LYS A 41 17.07 -13.41 -19.19
N ARG A 42 17.64 -12.23 -19.41
CA ARG A 42 16.92 -11.01 -19.81
C ARG A 42 15.75 -10.71 -18.89
N MET A 43 16.01 -10.78 -17.59
CA MET A 43 15.01 -10.52 -16.55
C MET A 43 15.41 -9.29 -15.74
N ILE A 44 14.40 -8.57 -15.24
CA ILE A 44 14.57 -7.43 -14.36
C ILE A 44 13.98 -7.79 -13.01
N TYR A 45 14.77 -7.64 -11.96
CA TYR A 45 14.32 -7.79 -10.57
C TYR A 45 14.17 -6.42 -9.96
N LEU A 46 12.96 -6.11 -9.52
CA LEU A 46 12.62 -4.85 -8.86
C LEU A 46 12.18 -5.12 -7.43
N ASN A 47 12.88 -4.55 -6.48
CA ASN A 47 12.44 -4.52 -5.09
C ASN A 47 11.85 -3.14 -4.80
N ILE A 48 10.53 -3.07 -4.69
CA ILE A 48 9.81 -1.82 -4.52
C ILE A 48 9.36 -1.73 -3.06
N THR A 49 9.87 -0.74 -2.34
CA THR A 49 9.45 -0.45 -0.97
C THR A 49 8.39 0.64 -0.99
N ASN A 50 7.24 0.32 -0.43
CA ASN A 50 6.09 1.21 -0.35
C ASN A 50 5.80 1.60 1.08
N THR A 51 5.17 2.74 1.25
CA THR A 51 4.72 3.27 2.55
C THR A 51 3.21 3.34 2.61
N LEU A 52 2.65 2.86 3.70
CA LEU A 52 1.22 2.80 3.95
C LEU A 52 0.92 3.40 5.32
N ASN A 53 -0.07 4.30 5.39
CA ASN A 53 -0.59 4.82 6.66
C ASN A 53 -1.93 4.17 6.98
N ILE A 54 -2.03 3.62 8.19
CA ILE A 54 -3.27 3.04 8.69
C ILE A 54 -3.71 3.85 9.91
N THR A 55 -4.90 4.43 9.83
CA THR A 55 -5.49 5.24 10.89
C THR A 55 -6.64 4.48 11.54
N ASN A 56 -6.56 4.30 12.85
CA ASN A 56 -7.63 3.74 13.63
C ASN A 56 -8.48 4.88 14.20
N ASN A 57 -9.70 5.03 13.69
CA ASN A 57 -10.66 6.04 14.17
C ASN A 57 -11.54 5.56 15.32
N ASN A 58 -11.28 4.35 15.82
CA ASN A 58 -12.02 3.76 16.92
C ASN A 58 -11.43 4.15 18.28
N TYR A 59 -12.24 4.06 19.32
CA TYR A 59 -11.81 4.27 20.71
C TYR A 59 -11.22 3.03 21.37
N TYR A 60 -10.97 1.98 20.60
CA TYR A 60 -10.34 0.73 21.04
C TYR A 60 -9.22 0.35 20.07
N SER A 61 -8.34 -0.52 20.53
CA SER A 61 -7.23 -1.01 19.72
C SER A 61 -7.73 -1.94 18.60
N VAL A 62 -7.10 -1.82 17.44
CA VAL A 62 -7.35 -2.67 16.28
C VAL A 62 -6.05 -3.39 15.91
N GLU A 63 -6.16 -4.68 15.67
CA GLU A 63 -5.04 -5.51 15.24
C GLU A 63 -4.98 -5.56 13.71
N VAL A 64 -3.81 -5.31 13.16
CA VAL A 64 -3.53 -5.52 11.74
C VAL A 64 -2.95 -6.91 11.58
N GLU A 65 -3.76 -7.84 11.08
CA GLU A 65 -3.36 -9.25 10.93
C GLU A 65 -2.40 -9.45 9.77
N ASN A 66 -2.76 -8.95 8.61
CA ASN A 66 -1.92 -9.09 7.43
C ASN A 66 -2.13 -7.96 6.43
N ILE A 67 -1.09 -7.75 5.63
CA ILE A 67 -1.11 -6.89 4.46
C ILE A 67 -0.70 -7.74 3.26
N THR A 68 -1.54 -7.79 2.25
CA THR A 68 -1.24 -8.43 0.98
C THR A 68 -1.08 -7.36 -0.08
N ALA A 69 0.07 -7.33 -0.74
CA ALA A 69 0.37 -6.37 -1.78
C ALA A 69 0.64 -7.08 -3.09
N GLN A 70 0.14 -6.50 -4.18
CA GLN A 70 0.38 -6.98 -5.54
C GLN A 70 0.85 -5.82 -6.41
N VAL A 71 1.77 -6.12 -7.30
CA VAL A 71 2.22 -5.18 -8.33
C VAL A 71 1.84 -5.76 -9.69
N GLN A 72 1.13 -4.98 -10.48
CA GLN A 72 0.71 -5.37 -11.83
C GLN A 72 1.33 -4.42 -12.86
N PHE A 73 1.71 -4.99 -13.97
CA PHE A 73 2.15 -4.27 -15.16
C PHE A 73 1.42 -4.82 -16.39
N ALA A 74 0.77 -3.93 -17.15
CA ALA A 74 -0.01 -4.31 -18.33
C ALA A 74 -1.02 -5.44 -18.04
N LYS A 75 -1.73 -5.37 -16.91
CA LYS A 75 -2.71 -6.34 -16.40
C LYS A 75 -2.12 -7.69 -15.96
N THR A 76 -0.82 -7.83 -15.95
CA THR A 76 -0.14 -9.03 -15.48
C THR A 76 0.45 -8.79 -14.09
N VAL A 77 0.20 -9.69 -13.14
CA VAL A 77 0.79 -9.62 -11.80
C VAL A 77 2.25 -10.03 -11.90
N ILE A 78 3.14 -9.08 -11.58
CA ILE A 78 4.59 -9.28 -11.64
C ILE A 78 5.25 -9.38 -10.27
N GLY A 79 4.51 -9.05 -9.20
CA GLY A 79 5.03 -9.16 -7.84
C GLY A 79 3.91 -9.31 -6.82
N LYS A 80 4.19 -10.09 -5.78
CA LYS A 80 3.29 -10.28 -4.62
C LYS A 80 4.11 -10.28 -3.35
N ALA A 81 3.56 -9.68 -2.31
CA ALA A 81 4.10 -9.76 -0.97
C ALA A 81 2.98 -9.94 0.04
N ARG A 82 3.27 -10.66 1.10
CA ARG A 82 2.35 -10.82 2.22
C ARG A 82 3.11 -10.64 3.52
N LEU A 83 2.61 -9.76 4.35
CA LEU A 83 3.09 -9.54 5.71
C LEU A 83 2.04 -10.04 6.70
N ASN A 84 2.46 -10.83 7.67
CA ASN A 84 1.60 -11.38 8.71
C ASN A 84 2.00 -10.82 10.07
N ASN A 85 1.05 -10.78 11.01
CA ASN A 85 1.26 -10.37 12.41
C ASN A 85 1.99 -9.03 12.53
N ILE A 86 1.42 -7.98 11.95
CA ILE A 86 2.15 -6.75 11.74
C ILE A 86 2.20 -5.90 13.02
N THR A 87 1.04 -5.52 13.57
CA THR A 87 1.01 -4.60 14.69
C THR A 87 -0.41 -4.39 15.24
N ASN A 88 -0.47 -3.85 16.46
CA ASN A 88 -1.67 -3.27 17.02
C ASN A 88 -1.64 -1.75 16.88
N ILE A 89 -2.76 -1.19 16.48
CA ILE A 89 -2.94 0.26 16.42
C ILE A 89 -3.82 0.68 17.59
N GLY A 90 -3.30 1.54 18.45
CA GLY A 90 -4.02 2.06 19.59
C GLY A 90 -5.24 2.90 19.22
N PRO A 91 -6.11 3.23 20.21
CA PRO A 91 -7.27 4.06 19.98
C PRO A 91 -6.89 5.42 19.41
N LEU A 92 -7.58 5.86 18.35
CA LEU A 92 -7.37 7.15 17.68
C LEU A 92 -5.91 7.39 17.24
N ASP A 93 -5.19 6.32 16.98
CA ASP A 93 -3.78 6.36 16.58
C ASP A 93 -3.61 6.02 15.10
N MET A 94 -2.46 6.38 14.57
CA MET A 94 -2.05 6.12 13.19
C MET A 94 -0.70 5.45 13.19
N LYS A 95 -0.53 4.43 12.36
CA LYS A 95 0.78 3.80 12.13
C LYS A 95 1.17 3.83 10.67
N GLN A 96 2.43 4.13 10.45
CA GLN A 96 3.07 4.06 9.15
C GLN A 96 3.80 2.73 9.02
N ILE A 97 3.52 2.01 7.96
CA ILE A 97 4.10 0.69 7.68
C ILE A 97 4.81 0.76 6.34
N ASP A 98 6.07 0.36 6.35
CA ASP A 98 6.85 0.18 5.13
C ASP A 98 6.89 -1.31 4.78
N TYR A 99 6.65 -1.63 3.53
CA TYR A 99 6.73 -3.01 3.03
C TYR A 99 7.40 -3.06 1.67
N THR A 100 8.11 -4.16 1.43
CA THR A 100 8.84 -4.38 0.17
C THR A 100 8.16 -5.49 -0.62
N VAL A 101 7.87 -5.20 -1.88
CA VAL A 101 7.31 -6.16 -2.83
C VAL A 101 8.40 -6.58 -3.80
N PRO A 102 8.85 -7.84 -3.79
CA PRO A 102 9.74 -8.35 -4.81
C PRO A 102 8.97 -8.51 -6.12
N THR A 103 9.48 -7.89 -7.18
CA THR A 103 8.84 -7.83 -8.48
C THR A 103 9.80 -8.34 -9.54
N VAL A 104 9.33 -9.18 -10.44
CA VAL A 104 10.11 -9.75 -11.52
C VAL A 104 9.43 -9.48 -12.85
N ILE A 105 10.14 -8.82 -13.75
CA ILE A 105 9.76 -8.68 -15.15
C ILE A 105 10.45 -9.80 -15.93
N ALA A 106 9.64 -10.81 -16.28
CA ALA A 106 10.13 -12.05 -16.85
C ALA A 106 10.28 -11.99 -18.37
N GLU A 107 10.77 -13.08 -18.92
CA GLU A 107 11.10 -13.27 -20.34
C GLU A 107 9.94 -12.96 -21.30
N GLU A 108 8.70 -13.17 -20.88
CA GLU A 108 7.50 -12.82 -21.67
C GLU A 108 7.39 -11.32 -21.97
N MET A 109 8.03 -10.49 -21.18
CA MET A 109 8.11 -9.04 -21.34
C MET A 109 9.54 -8.59 -21.64
N SER A 110 10.28 -9.34 -22.44
CA SER A 110 11.69 -9.05 -22.74
C SER A 110 11.91 -7.69 -23.41
N TYR A 111 10.91 -7.15 -24.09
CA TYR A 111 10.95 -5.78 -24.61
C TYR A 111 11.15 -4.74 -23.51
N MET A 112 10.67 -5.00 -22.30
CA MET A 112 10.89 -4.11 -21.15
C MET A 112 12.34 -4.13 -20.67
N PHE A 113 13.01 -5.28 -20.79
CA PHE A 113 14.44 -5.37 -20.50
C PHE A 113 15.24 -4.46 -21.42
N ASP A 114 14.94 -4.49 -22.71
CA ASP A 114 15.59 -3.61 -23.67
C ASP A 114 15.28 -2.13 -23.40
N PHE A 115 14.02 -1.81 -23.12
CA PHE A 115 13.58 -0.45 -22.75
C PHE A 115 14.33 0.07 -21.51
N CYS A 116 14.42 -0.73 -20.45
CA CYS A 116 15.05 -0.32 -19.18
C CYS A 116 16.57 -0.25 -19.26
N THR A 117 17.20 -0.99 -20.15
CA THR A 117 18.67 -1.06 -20.27
C THR A 117 19.25 -0.17 -21.37
N LEU A 118 18.43 0.34 -22.30
CA LEU A 118 18.89 1.21 -23.38
C LEU A 118 19.38 2.56 -22.86
N LYS A 119 20.66 2.83 -23.11
CA LYS A 119 21.30 4.08 -22.70
C LYS A 119 20.85 5.30 -23.52
N SER A 120 20.30 5.07 -24.71
CA SER A 120 19.79 6.13 -25.58
C SER A 120 18.47 6.74 -25.08
N ILE A 121 17.74 6.03 -24.22
CA ILE A 121 16.50 6.51 -23.60
C ILE A 121 16.87 7.23 -22.31
N LYS A 122 16.45 8.50 -22.17
CA LYS A 122 16.75 9.33 -21.00
C LYS A 122 15.85 9.06 -19.81
N VAL A 123 14.60 8.63 -20.06
CA VAL A 123 13.58 8.38 -19.03
C VAL A 123 13.12 6.93 -19.15
N HIS A 124 13.32 6.16 -18.09
CA HIS A 124 12.95 4.75 -18.01
C HIS A 124 11.77 4.51 -17.04
N ASN A 125 10.82 5.44 -17.00
CA ASN A 125 9.65 5.31 -16.14
C ASN A 125 8.64 4.34 -16.71
N ILE A 126 8.21 3.38 -15.89
CA ILE A 126 7.11 2.48 -16.19
C ILE A 126 5.97 2.71 -15.21
N VAL A 127 4.75 2.50 -15.69
CA VAL A 127 3.55 2.63 -14.86
C VAL A 127 3.20 1.27 -14.28
N LEU A 128 3.21 1.18 -12.95
CA LEU A 128 2.83 -0.02 -12.23
C LEU A 128 1.54 0.23 -11.45
N MET A 129 0.63 -0.73 -11.47
CA MET A 129 -0.55 -0.71 -10.61
C MET A 129 -0.22 -1.39 -9.30
N MET A 130 -0.28 -0.63 -8.21
CA MET A 130 -0.07 -1.12 -6.86
C MET A 130 -1.42 -1.40 -6.22
N GLN A 131 -1.66 -2.63 -5.84
CA GLN A 131 -2.85 -3.03 -5.10
C GLN A 131 -2.44 -3.54 -3.74
N VAL A 132 -3.02 -2.97 -2.69
CA VAL A 132 -2.78 -3.39 -1.31
C VAL A 132 -4.09 -3.72 -0.63
N THR A 133 -4.12 -4.84 0.08
CA THR A 133 -5.25 -5.27 0.89
C THR A 133 -4.79 -5.43 2.33
N VAL A 134 -5.43 -4.71 3.23
CA VAL A 134 -5.15 -4.75 4.66
C VAL A 134 -6.28 -5.49 5.36
N THR A 135 -5.94 -6.51 6.13
CA THR A 135 -6.89 -7.24 6.99
C THR A 135 -6.70 -6.80 8.43
N THR A 136 -7.76 -6.26 9.00
CA THR A 136 -7.80 -5.80 10.40
C THR A 136 -8.79 -6.60 11.20
N THR A 137 -8.50 -6.82 12.47
CA THR A 137 -9.37 -7.57 13.39
C THR A 137 -9.61 -6.78 14.66
N TYR A 138 -10.86 -6.73 15.08
CA TYR A 138 -11.30 -6.15 16.34
C TYR A 138 -12.52 -6.92 16.87
N PHE A 139 -12.55 -7.23 18.16
CA PHE A 139 -13.64 -7.97 18.81
C PHE A 139 -14.05 -9.28 18.09
N GLY A 140 -13.07 -10.02 17.54
CA GLY A 140 -13.35 -11.23 16.77
C GLY A 140 -13.95 -11.01 15.39
N HIS A 141 -14.06 -9.78 14.95
CA HIS A 141 -14.53 -9.40 13.61
C HIS A 141 -13.36 -8.98 12.73
N SER A 142 -13.29 -9.55 11.54
CA SER A 142 -12.24 -9.23 10.56
C SER A 142 -12.80 -8.39 9.41
N GLU A 143 -12.08 -7.37 9.03
CA GLU A 143 -12.42 -6.48 7.93
C GLU A 143 -11.24 -6.36 6.97
N GLN A 144 -11.53 -6.33 5.66
CA GLN A 144 -10.53 -6.15 4.62
C GLN A 144 -10.76 -4.82 3.90
N ILE A 145 -9.69 -4.06 3.76
CA ILE A 145 -9.69 -2.78 3.05
C ILE A 145 -8.67 -2.86 1.93
N SER A 146 -9.11 -2.61 0.70
CA SER A 146 -8.25 -2.63 -0.50
C SER A 146 -8.07 -1.23 -1.06
N GLN A 147 -6.83 -0.93 -1.45
CA GLN A 147 -6.46 0.30 -2.12
C GLN A 147 -5.71 -0.03 -3.42
N GLU A 148 -6.01 0.71 -4.46
CA GLU A 148 -5.35 0.58 -5.76
C GLU A 148 -4.81 1.94 -6.19
N ARG A 149 -3.54 1.95 -6.65
CA ARG A 149 -2.93 3.16 -7.19
C ARG A 149 -1.95 2.83 -8.31
N TYR A 150 -1.89 3.73 -9.28
CA TYR A 150 -0.87 3.71 -10.30
C TYR A 150 0.34 4.52 -9.86
N GLN A 151 1.53 3.97 -10.03
CA GLN A 151 2.79 4.62 -9.69
C GLN A 151 3.78 4.52 -10.85
N TYR A 152 4.55 5.59 -11.03
CA TYR A 152 5.68 5.60 -11.94
C TYR A 152 6.92 5.13 -11.20
N VAL A 153 7.59 4.12 -11.74
CA VAL A 153 8.83 3.59 -11.21
C VAL A 153 9.89 3.62 -12.30
N ASP A 154 11.08 4.13 -11.97
CA ASP A 154 12.21 4.12 -12.87
C ASP A 154 12.86 2.74 -12.86
N CYS A 155 12.81 2.03 -13.98
CA CYS A 155 13.43 0.71 -14.14
C CYS A 155 14.87 0.77 -14.64
N GLY A 156 15.40 1.95 -14.92
CA GLY A 156 16.77 2.14 -15.41
C GLY A 156 17.82 2.27 -14.30
N ARG A 157 17.41 2.57 -13.09
CA ARG A 157 18.31 2.82 -11.95
C ARG A 157 17.61 2.66 -10.60
N ASN A 158 18.44 2.50 -9.56
CA ASN A 158 17.94 2.55 -8.19
C ASN A 158 17.50 3.98 -7.85
N THR A 159 16.33 4.10 -7.25
CA THR A 159 15.74 5.41 -6.92
C THR A 159 15.20 5.40 -5.50
N THR A 160 15.39 6.50 -4.80
CA THR A 160 14.74 6.79 -3.51
C THR A 160 13.84 7.99 -3.71
N TYR A 161 12.56 7.82 -3.39
CA TYR A 161 11.56 8.87 -3.54
C TYR A 161 11.35 9.57 -2.21
N GLN A 162 11.26 10.90 -2.23
CA GLN A 162 10.85 11.65 -1.05
C GLN A 162 9.33 11.53 -0.88
N LEU A 163 8.89 11.37 0.37
CA LEU A 163 7.48 11.40 0.72
C LEU A 163 6.86 12.74 0.25
N GLY A 164 5.89 12.66 -0.65
CA GLY A 164 5.22 13.82 -1.26
C GLY A 164 5.51 14.03 -2.75
N GLN A 165 6.60 13.51 -3.31
CA GLN A 165 6.85 13.61 -4.77
C GLN A 165 5.86 12.77 -5.59
N SER A 166 5.32 11.70 -5.01
CA SER A 166 4.26 10.91 -5.65
C SER A 166 2.94 11.67 -5.79
N GLU A 167 2.74 12.69 -4.97
CA GLU A 167 1.54 13.52 -5.01
C GLU A 167 1.53 14.47 -6.22
N TYR A 168 2.70 14.99 -6.60
CA TYR A 168 2.83 15.86 -7.76
C TYR A 168 2.61 15.14 -9.10
N LEU A 169 2.93 13.86 -9.18
CA LEU A 169 2.70 13.08 -10.39
C LEU A 169 1.22 12.78 -10.64
N ASN A 170 0.42 12.71 -9.57
CA ASN A 170 -1.03 12.54 -9.68
C ASN A 170 -1.78 13.80 -10.13
N VAL A 171 -1.18 14.98 -9.92
CA VAL A 171 -1.77 16.28 -10.32
C VAL A 171 -1.57 16.55 -11.81
N LEU A 172 -0.57 15.94 -12.43
CA LEU A 172 -0.25 16.12 -13.85
C LEU A 172 -1.00 15.18 -14.80
N GLN A 173 -1.83 14.27 -14.27
CA GLN A 173 -2.70 13.48 -15.12
C GLN A 173 -4.02 14.23 -15.35
N PRO A 174 -4.33 14.65 -16.59
CA PRO A 174 -5.67 15.13 -16.89
C PRO A 174 -6.65 13.97 -16.69
N GLN A 175 -7.68 14.22 -15.96
CA GLN A 175 -8.82 13.29 -15.85
C GLN A 175 -9.38 13.07 -17.26
N GLN A 176 -9.19 11.88 -17.77
CA GLN A 176 -9.97 11.36 -18.91
C GLN A 176 -11.05 10.44 -18.37
#